data_fddf5ed4b91d0608e91f46fbfc308bec
#
_entry.id   fddf5ed4b91d0608e91f46fbfc308bec
#
_cell.length_a   1.000
_cell.length_b   1.000
_cell.length_c   1.000
_cell.angle_alpha   90.00
_cell.angle_beta   90.00
_cell.angle_gamma   90.00
#
_symmetry.space_group_name_H-M   'P 1'
#
loop_
_entity.id
_entity.type
_entity.pdbx_description
1 polymer ?
#
loop_
_entity_poly.entity_id
_entity_poly.type
_entity_poly.pdbx_seq_one_letter_code
_entity_poly.pdbx_strand_id
1 'polypeptide(L)'
;MPSRFTRRSFLTSSAVGTAGLLAPAWLGRMAAHAAEAGLLDRLGVALYTVRDQMKADTAGTLKAIADLGYRYIESGLEPSLGPAVKAAGLKQASVYAPTYLVTGNRAAWAGAGDLLPESYDWSKAVSEAKARGLEYLVVVYLQKAERGGIDVYKDLAARLAKAGEACKKAGLGLAYHAHAFEYEAIGGVRPIDVLLNETPKDLLGLELDTFWASIAGMDPVKMVETHAGRVPLVHLKDKAKGTPVQYDEGKVPHEAFTEIGHGEVDYAKFLPAAAKAGVKYYYVEQDYCTGSPLDSLRTSRQALANLTTGKRA
;
A
#
# COMPACT_ATOMS: atom_id res chain seq x y z
N MET A 1 27.49 -8.07 -82.90
CA MET A 1 27.00 -6.68 -82.70
C MET A 1 26.05 -6.70 -81.54
N PRO A 2 26.30 -5.97 -80.46
CA PRO A 2 25.60 -6.14 -79.20
C PRO A 2 24.44 -5.17 -79.07
N SER A 3 23.31 -5.68 -78.54
CA SER A 3 22.14 -4.91 -78.16
C SER A 3 22.29 -4.33 -76.76
N ARG A 4 22.07 -3.03 -76.64
CA ARG A 4 22.05 -2.28 -75.35
C ARG A 4 20.70 -2.46 -74.67
N PHE A 5 20.69 -3.02 -73.47
CA PHE A 5 19.56 -2.95 -72.55
C PHE A 5 19.72 -1.77 -71.61
N THR A 6 18.81 -0.81 -71.67
CA THR A 6 18.70 0.31 -70.71
C THR A 6 17.90 -0.12 -69.50
N ARG A 7 18.48 0.00 -68.33
CA ARG A 7 17.79 -0.16 -67.05
C ARG A 7 17.02 1.10 -66.71
N ARG A 8 15.70 1.01 -66.68
CA ARG A 8 14.85 2.02 -66.03
C ARG A 8 14.73 1.66 -64.56
N SER A 9 15.24 2.49 -63.71
CA SER A 9 15.07 2.44 -62.25
C SER A 9 13.64 2.85 -61.89
N PHE A 10 12.88 1.94 -61.32
CA PHE A 10 11.63 2.25 -60.68
C PHE A 10 11.91 2.56 -59.21
N LEU A 11 11.83 3.86 -58.85
CA LEU A 11 11.80 4.33 -57.48
C LEU A 11 10.35 4.19 -57.00
N THR A 12 10.03 3.10 -56.29
CA THR A 12 8.81 3.01 -55.49
C THR A 12 9.11 3.63 -54.10
N SER A 13 8.60 4.83 -53.89
CA SER A 13 8.53 5.46 -52.57
C SER A 13 7.50 4.72 -51.73
N SER A 14 7.96 3.86 -50.83
CA SER A 14 7.11 3.29 -49.78
C SER A 14 6.94 4.30 -48.68
N ALA A 15 5.85 5.08 -48.71
CA ALA A 15 5.39 5.84 -47.56
C ALA A 15 4.89 4.84 -46.50
N VAL A 16 5.73 4.58 -45.48
CA VAL A 16 5.28 3.88 -44.26
C VAL A 16 4.47 4.88 -43.46
N GLY A 17 3.15 4.88 -43.68
CA GLY A 17 2.20 5.54 -42.84
C GLY A 17 2.17 4.82 -41.48
N THR A 18 2.73 5.42 -40.44
CA THR A 18 2.49 5.06 -39.05
C THR A 18 1.02 5.39 -38.74
N ALA A 19 0.11 4.49 -39.10
CA ALA A 19 -1.24 4.51 -38.56
C ALA A 19 -1.13 4.14 -37.07
N GLY A 20 -0.98 5.13 -36.22
CA GLY A 20 -1.20 4.97 -34.80
C GLY A 20 -2.63 4.51 -34.61
N LEU A 21 -2.81 3.22 -34.33
CA LEU A 21 -4.09 2.65 -33.92
C LEU A 21 -4.46 3.31 -32.59
N LEU A 22 -5.19 4.43 -32.64
CA LEU A 22 -5.89 4.96 -31.49
C LEU A 22 -6.93 3.91 -31.10
N ALA A 23 -6.62 3.13 -30.07
CA ALA A 23 -7.59 2.19 -29.51
C ALA A 23 -8.86 3.00 -29.16
N PRO A 24 -10.04 2.51 -29.56
CA PRO A 24 -11.29 3.23 -29.28
C PRO A 24 -11.42 3.51 -27.77
N ALA A 25 -11.87 4.69 -27.41
CA ALA A 25 -11.97 5.14 -25.99
C ALA A 25 -12.80 4.18 -25.12
N TRP A 26 -13.70 3.38 -25.71
CA TRP A 26 -14.47 2.35 -25.00
C TRP A 26 -13.61 1.16 -24.57
N LEU A 27 -12.57 0.75 -25.33
CA LEU A 27 -11.62 -0.29 -24.94
C LEU A 27 -10.80 0.14 -23.72
N GLY A 28 -10.38 1.40 -23.66
CA GLY A 28 -9.74 1.96 -22.48
C GLY A 28 -10.66 1.95 -21.24
N ARG A 29 -11.94 2.28 -21.43
CA ARG A 29 -12.93 2.21 -20.35
C ARG A 29 -13.22 0.78 -19.90
N MET A 30 -13.31 -0.20 -20.81
CA MET A 30 -13.49 -1.60 -20.46
C MET A 30 -12.28 -2.17 -19.72
N ALA A 31 -11.06 -1.81 -20.13
CA ALA A 31 -9.84 -2.21 -19.41
C ALA A 31 -9.77 -1.58 -18.02
N ALA A 32 -10.16 -0.31 -17.87
CA ALA A 32 -10.27 0.35 -16.57
C ALA A 32 -11.32 -0.34 -15.68
N HIS A 33 -12.52 -0.62 -16.19
CA HIS A 33 -13.55 -1.35 -15.44
C HIS A 33 -13.15 -2.78 -15.06
N ALA A 34 -12.40 -3.49 -15.91
CA ALA A 34 -11.89 -4.82 -15.58
C ALA A 34 -10.80 -4.77 -14.49
N ALA A 35 -9.94 -3.75 -14.52
CA ALA A 35 -8.93 -3.52 -13.48
C ALA A 35 -9.59 -3.10 -12.16
N GLU A 36 -10.62 -2.29 -12.21
CA GLU A 36 -11.40 -1.84 -11.07
C GLU A 36 -12.26 -2.97 -10.46
N ALA A 37 -12.83 -3.85 -11.27
CA ALA A 37 -13.53 -5.06 -10.78
C ALA A 37 -12.56 -5.99 -10.03
N GLY A 38 -11.32 -6.13 -10.51
CA GLY A 38 -10.26 -6.88 -9.82
C GLY A 38 -9.81 -6.27 -8.49
N LEU A 39 -10.03 -4.95 -8.28
CA LEU A 39 -9.73 -4.27 -7.02
C LEU A 39 -10.60 -4.82 -5.88
N LEU A 40 -11.91 -4.97 -6.10
CA LEU A 40 -12.82 -5.45 -5.06
C LEU A 40 -12.51 -6.88 -4.61
N ASP A 41 -11.94 -7.70 -5.49
CA ASP A 41 -11.49 -9.06 -5.16
C ASP A 41 -10.22 -9.08 -4.30
N ARG A 42 -9.49 -7.95 -4.25
CA ARG A 42 -8.25 -7.76 -3.49
C ARG A 42 -8.37 -6.70 -2.40
N LEU A 43 -9.61 -6.30 -2.10
CA LEU A 43 -9.90 -5.31 -1.08
C LEU A 43 -9.94 -5.96 0.30
N GLY A 44 -9.24 -5.37 1.23
CA GLY A 44 -9.14 -5.78 2.63
C GLY A 44 -9.38 -4.64 3.60
N VAL A 45 -9.21 -4.96 4.87
CA VAL A 45 -9.29 -4.03 6.01
C VAL A 45 -7.99 -4.15 6.83
N ALA A 46 -7.37 -3.04 7.15
CA ALA A 46 -6.37 -2.97 8.20
C ALA A 46 -7.09 -3.03 9.55
N LEU A 47 -6.84 -4.09 10.33
CA LEU A 47 -7.60 -4.39 11.56
C LEU A 47 -7.40 -3.34 12.66
N TYR A 48 -6.46 -2.42 12.49
CA TYR A 48 -6.31 -1.28 13.39
C TYR A 48 -7.58 -0.42 13.46
N THR A 49 -8.33 -0.32 12.37
CA THR A 49 -9.63 0.36 12.30
C THR A 49 -10.64 -0.19 13.32
N VAL A 50 -10.64 -1.48 13.51
CA VAL A 50 -11.59 -2.23 14.36
C VAL A 50 -10.91 -2.85 15.59
N ARG A 51 -9.78 -2.29 16.03
CA ARG A 51 -8.95 -2.84 17.10
C ARG A 51 -9.69 -3.12 18.41
N ASP A 52 -10.67 -2.29 18.76
CA ASP A 52 -11.45 -2.46 19.99
C ASP A 52 -12.52 -3.54 19.82
N GLN A 53 -13.16 -3.61 18.66
CA GLN A 53 -14.09 -4.69 18.30
C GLN A 53 -13.37 -6.04 18.23
N MET A 54 -12.16 -6.07 17.67
CA MET A 54 -11.33 -7.28 17.65
C MET A 54 -10.98 -7.78 19.04
N LYS A 55 -10.69 -6.90 20.00
CA LYS A 55 -10.46 -7.26 21.41
C LYS A 55 -11.71 -7.82 22.07
N ALA A 56 -12.88 -7.22 21.78
CA ALA A 56 -14.16 -7.61 22.38
C ALA A 56 -14.71 -8.92 21.81
N ASP A 57 -14.70 -9.07 20.49
CA ASP A 57 -15.19 -10.26 19.76
C ASP A 57 -14.46 -10.40 18.42
N THR A 58 -13.36 -11.12 18.43
CA THR A 58 -12.56 -11.39 17.23
C THR A 58 -13.38 -12.09 16.14
N ALA A 59 -14.14 -13.14 16.49
CA ALA A 59 -14.84 -13.95 15.50
C ALA A 59 -16.00 -13.18 14.86
N GLY A 60 -16.81 -12.50 15.68
CA GLY A 60 -17.93 -11.68 15.20
C GLY A 60 -17.45 -10.50 14.37
N THR A 61 -16.34 -9.85 14.76
CA THR A 61 -15.77 -8.72 14.00
C THR A 61 -15.26 -9.17 12.63
N LEU A 62 -14.52 -10.27 12.55
CA LEU A 62 -14.03 -10.81 11.28
C LEU A 62 -15.20 -11.25 10.37
N LYS A 63 -16.22 -11.86 10.95
CA LYS A 63 -17.44 -12.20 10.21
C LYS A 63 -18.12 -10.94 9.65
N ALA A 64 -18.28 -9.89 10.45
CA ALA A 64 -18.87 -8.64 10.02
C ALA A 64 -18.08 -8.00 8.85
N ILE A 65 -16.73 -8.01 8.90
CA ILE A 65 -15.87 -7.56 7.80
C ILE A 65 -16.13 -8.37 6.52
N ALA A 66 -16.23 -9.70 6.64
CA ALA A 66 -16.53 -10.57 5.50
C ALA A 66 -17.93 -10.32 4.93
N ASP A 67 -18.94 -10.12 5.79
CA ASP A 67 -20.33 -9.81 5.41
C ASP A 67 -20.44 -8.45 4.69
N LEU A 68 -19.57 -7.48 5.01
CA LEU A 68 -19.44 -6.21 4.27
C LEU A 68 -18.83 -6.39 2.86
N GLY A 69 -18.33 -7.58 2.55
CA GLY A 69 -17.78 -7.91 1.23
C GLY A 69 -16.29 -7.63 1.07
N TYR A 70 -15.56 -7.41 2.17
CA TYR A 70 -14.11 -7.44 2.15
C TYR A 70 -13.59 -8.88 2.00
N ARG A 71 -12.41 -9.04 1.42
CA ARG A 71 -11.81 -10.36 1.13
C ARG A 71 -10.54 -10.61 1.91
N TYR A 72 -9.85 -9.56 2.30
CA TYR A 72 -8.57 -9.62 2.98
C TYR A 72 -8.59 -8.86 4.29
N ILE A 73 -7.65 -9.18 5.14
CA ILE A 73 -7.30 -8.37 6.31
C ILE A 73 -5.78 -8.15 6.35
N GLU A 74 -5.39 -7.09 7.02
CA GLU A 74 -4.02 -6.86 7.43
C GLU A 74 -3.96 -6.59 8.92
N SER A 75 -2.96 -7.15 9.61
CA SER A 75 -2.79 -7.05 11.06
C SER A 75 -1.35 -7.29 11.46
N GLY A 76 -1.07 -7.22 12.75
CA GLY A 76 0.19 -7.70 13.32
C GLY A 76 0.44 -9.18 13.07
N LEU A 77 1.69 -9.59 13.30
CA LEU A 77 2.11 -10.98 13.19
C LEU A 77 1.63 -11.79 14.42
N GLU A 78 0.34 -12.08 14.46
CA GLU A 78 -0.30 -12.86 15.52
C GLU A 78 -0.65 -14.27 15.01
N PRO A 79 0.09 -15.32 15.41
CA PRO A 79 -0.14 -16.68 14.92
C PRO A 79 -1.55 -17.21 15.20
N SER A 80 -2.13 -16.80 16.34
CA SER A 80 -3.47 -17.22 16.77
C SER A 80 -4.61 -16.69 15.88
N LEU A 81 -4.39 -15.63 15.11
CA LEU A 81 -5.42 -14.99 14.29
C LEU A 81 -5.77 -15.80 13.02
N GLY A 82 -4.81 -16.52 12.47
CA GLY A 82 -4.96 -17.25 11.20
C GLY A 82 -6.18 -18.17 11.11
N PRO A 83 -6.44 -19.04 12.11
CA PRO A 83 -7.62 -19.90 12.13
C PRO A 83 -8.95 -19.12 12.11
N ALA A 84 -9.06 -18.01 12.86
CA ALA A 84 -10.26 -17.18 12.91
C ALA A 84 -10.50 -16.45 11.58
N VAL A 85 -9.43 -15.92 10.93
CA VAL A 85 -9.49 -15.32 9.60
C VAL A 85 -10.02 -16.30 8.57
N LYS A 86 -9.48 -17.53 8.57
CA LYS A 86 -9.95 -18.60 7.67
C LYS A 86 -11.40 -19.00 7.93
N ALA A 87 -11.80 -19.11 9.21
CA ALA A 87 -13.16 -19.45 9.58
C ALA A 87 -14.18 -18.39 9.14
N ALA A 88 -13.79 -17.12 9.12
CA ALA A 88 -14.59 -16.01 8.58
C ALA A 88 -14.61 -15.95 7.03
N GLY A 89 -13.88 -16.82 6.33
CA GLY A 89 -13.77 -16.79 4.87
C GLY A 89 -12.87 -15.67 4.33
N LEU A 90 -12.11 -15.03 5.21
CA LEU A 90 -11.15 -13.99 4.86
C LEU A 90 -9.77 -14.58 4.54
N LYS A 91 -8.92 -13.76 3.91
CA LYS A 91 -7.52 -14.07 3.59
C LYS A 91 -6.61 -13.03 4.21
N GLN A 92 -5.35 -13.35 4.32
CA GLN A 92 -4.29 -12.45 4.74
C GLN A 92 -3.13 -12.57 3.75
N ALA A 93 -2.74 -11.46 3.12
CA ALA A 93 -1.62 -11.43 2.18
C ALA A 93 -0.39 -10.77 2.79
N SER A 94 -0.58 -9.84 3.71
CA SER A 94 0.47 -9.09 4.40
C SER A 94 0.24 -9.08 5.91
N VAL A 95 1.33 -8.88 6.65
CA VAL A 95 1.32 -8.69 8.11
C VAL A 95 2.35 -7.65 8.51
N TYR A 96 2.04 -6.90 9.56
CA TYR A 96 2.99 -6.01 10.21
C TYR A 96 4.00 -6.82 11.01
N ALA A 97 5.25 -6.72 10.63
CA ALA A 97 6.35 -7.24 11.43
C ALA A 97 6.80 -6.17 12.44
N PRO A 98 7.08 -6.54 13.69
CA PRO A 98 7.61 -5.59 14.66
C PRO A 98 8.89 -4.92 14.15
N THR A 99 8.87 -3.59 14.04
CA THR A 99 9.95 -2.79 13.44
C THR A 99 11.28 -2.99 14.15
N TYR A 100 11.26 -3.21 15.48
CA TYR A 100 12.47 -3.47 16.25
C TYR A 100 13.23 -4.75 15.83
N LEU A 101 12.60 -5.67 15.11
CA LEU A 101 13.28 -6.82 14.51
C LEU A 101 14.24 -6.42 13.38
N VAL A 102 13.99 -5.26 12.77
CA VAL A 102 14.84 -4.68 11.73
C VAL A 102 15.77 -3.62 12.30
N THR A 103 15.26 -2.71 13.13
CA THR A 103 16.06 -1.62 13.71
C THR A 103 17.00 -2.10 14.82
N GLY A 104 16.66 -3.22 15.48
CA GLY A 104 17.37 -3.71 16.67
C GLY A 104 17.08 -2.89 17.93
N ASN A 105 16.27 -1.82 17.84
CA ASN A 105 15.98 -0.93 18.95
C ASN A 105 14.73 -1.36 19.73
N ARG A 106 14.82 -2.50 20.37
CA ARG A 106 13.72 -3.05 21.18
C ARG A 106 13.29 -2.11 22.31
N ALA A 107 14.22 -1.34 22.88
CA ALA A 107 13.94 -0.41 23.96
C ALA A 107 13.00 0.72 23.56
N ALA A 108 13.05 1.19 22.33
CA ALA A 108 12.13 2.21 21.81
C ALA A 108 10.66 1.76 21.79
N TRP A 109 10.42 0.45 21.82
CA TRP A 109 9.10 -0.17 21.76
C TRP A 109 8.57 -0.61 23.12
N ALA A 110 9.35 -0.43 24.20
CA ALA A 110 8.90 -0.70 25.57
C ALA A 110 7.70 0.20 25.90
N GLY A 111 6.54 -0.43 26.18
CA GLY A 111 5.28 0.30 26.43
C GLY A 111 4.39 0.53 25.20
N ALA A 112 4.84 0.19 23.99
CA ALA A 112 4.01 0.25 22.78
C ALA A 112 3.20 -1.05 22.52
N GLY A 113 3.09 -1.90 23.51
CA GLY A 113 2.43 -3.22 23.48
C GLY A 113 3.36 -4.32 23.96
N ASP A 114 2.90 -5.56 23.89
CA ASP A 114 3.68 -6.72 24.29
C ASP A 114 4.80 -6.99 23.28
N LEU A 115 6.02 -7.04 23.78
CA LEU A 115 7.17 -7.40 22.95
C LEU A 115 7.26 -8.92 22.80
N LEU A 116 7.56 -9.39 21.61
CA LEU A 116 7.85 -10.80 21.36
C LEU A 116 9.06 -11.25 22.21
N PRO A 117 9.21 -12.55 22.50
CA PRO A 117 10.37 -13.07 23.21
C PRO A 117 11.69 -12.61 22.57
N GLU A 118 12.76 -12.45 23.34
CA GLU A 118 14.07 -12.03 22.80
C GLU A 118 14.64 -13.03 21.78
N SER A 119 14.25 -14.28 21.87
CA SER A 119 14.61 -15.33 20.89
C SER A 119 13.83 -15.23 19.58
N TYR A 120 12.89 -14.27 19.47
CA TYR A 120 12.15 -14.05 18.25
C TYR A 120 12.87 -12.99 17.40
N ASP A 121 13.39 -13.43 16.27
CA ASP A 121 14.16 -12.60 15.35
C ASP A 121 13.47 -12.47 13.98
N TRP A 122 14.09 -11.71 13.08
CA TRP A 122 13.59 -11.51 11.70
C TRP A 122 13.49 -12.83 10.92
N SER A 123 14.42 -13.76 11.13
CA SER A 123 14.40 -15.06 10.44
C SER A 123 13.18 -15.88 10.82
N LYS A 124 12.79 -15.82 12.08
CA LYS A 124 11.58 -16.48 12.58
C LYS A 124 10.32 -15.82 12.02
N ALA A 125 10.25 -14.48 11.99
CA ALA A 125 9.15 -13.76 11.36
C ALA A 125 8.97 -14.15 9.88
N VAL A 126 10.06 -14.21 9.11
CA VAL A 126 10.06 -14.67 7.72
C VAL A 126 9.58 -16.12 7.59
N SER A 127 10.06 -17.00 8.45
CA SER A 127 9.68 -18.42 8.43
C SER A 127 8.19 -18.62 8.73
N GLU A 128 7.66 -17.92 9.72
CA GLU A 128 6.24 -17.95 10.09
C GLU A 128 5.35 -17.35 8.98
N ALA A 129 5.75 -16.23 8.41
CA ALA A 129 5.04 -15.62 7.29
C ALA A 129 4.93 -16.59 6.10
N LYS A 130 6.04 -17.25 5.75
CA LYS A 130 6.06 -18.27 4.70
C LYS A 130 5.18 -19.47 5.02
N ALA A 131 5.25 -19.98 6.25
CA ALA A 131 4.44 -21.13 6.67
C ALA A 131 2.93 -20.84 6.65
N ARG A 132 2.53 -19.58 6.85
CA ARG A 132 1.16 -19.10 6.78
C ARG A 132 0.71 -18.79 5.35
N GLY A 133 1.59 -18.87 4.35
CA GLY A 133 1.28 -18.56 2.97
C GLY A 133 1.08 -17.05 2.70
N LEU A 134 1.69 -16.20 3.55
CA LEU A 134 1.69 -14.75 3.34
C LEU A 134 2.56 -14.38 2.14
N GLU A 135 2.31 -13.22 1.55
CA GLU A 135 3.10 -12.69 0.44
C GLU A 135 4.04 -11.56 0.88
N TYR A 136 3.67 -10.81 1.92
CA TYR A 136 4.42 -9.63 2.38
C TYR A 136 4.59 -9.59 3.91
N LEU A 137 5.77 -9.14 4.32
CA LEU A 137 6.01 -8.55 5.63
C LEU A 137 6.09 -7.04 5.47
N VAL A 138 5.49 -6.30 6.41
CA VAL A 138 5.46 -4.84 6.37
C VAL A 138 6.10 -4.28 7.64
N VAL A 139 7.04 -3.35 7.48
CA VAL A 139 7.57 -2.52 8.58
C VAL A 139 6.76 -1.24 8.60
N VAL A 140 6.02 -0.98 9.70
CA VAL A 140 4.93 0.01 9.68
C VAL A 140 5.18 1.30 10.43
N TYR A 141 6.21 1.41 11.25
CA TYR A 141 6.37 2.60 12.10
C TYR A 141 7.77 2.70 12.69
N LEU A 142 8.23 3.91 12.88
CA LEU A 142 9.40 4.21 13.71
C LEU A 142 8.94 4.97 14.95
N GLN A 143 9.31 4.48 16.11
CA GLN A 143 9.09 5.24 17.35
C GLN A 143 9.87 6.56 17.31
N LYS A 144 9.41 7.58 18.02
CA LYS A 144 10.11 8.89 18.02
C LYS A 144 11.59 8.77 18.39
N ALA A 145 11.95 7.84 19.27
CA ALA A 145 13.33 7.54 19.64
C ALA A 145 14.17 6.87 18.53
N GLU A 146 13.54 6.42 17.47
CA GLU A 146 14.20 5.81 16.29
C GLU A 146 14.33 6.79 15.13
N ARG A 147 13.80 8.01 15.28
CA ARG A 147 13.85 9.09 14.28
C ARG A 147 15.02 10.01 14.57
N GLY A 148 15.58 10.62 13.55
CA GLY A 148 16.73 11.51 13.72
C GLY A 148 17.09 12.24 12.44
N GLY A 149 18.38 12.57 12.27
CA GLY A 149 18.91 13.12 11.03
C GLY A 149 18.85 12.12 9.89
N ILE A 150 19.14 12.60 8.67
CA ILE A 150 19.01 11.79 7.45
C ILE A 150 19.88 10.52 7.47
N ASP A 151 21.00 10.51 8.19
CA ASP A 151 21.88 9.33 8.30
C ASP A 151 21.21 8.16 9.04
N VAL A 152 20.28 8.43 9.96
CA VAL A 152 19.47 7.37 10.60
C VAL A 152 18.65 6.62 9.56
N TYR A 153 18.11 7.32 8.56
CA TYR A 153 17.32 6.70 7.49
C TYR A 153 18.19 5.97 6.46
N LYS A 154 19.45 6.39 6.26
CA LYS A 154 20.42 5.61 5.47
C LYS A 154 20.76 4.28 6.15
N ASP A 155 21.02 4.32 7.46
CA ASP A 155 21.25 3.11 8.24
C ASP A 155 20.02 2.20 8.22
N LEU A 156 18.82 2.78 8.31
CA LEU A 156 17.57 2.03 8.20
C LEU A 156 17.42 1.39 6.82
N ALA A 157 17.73 2.12 5.73
CA ALA A 157 17.69 1.59 4.37
C ALA A 157 18.61 0.36 4.22
N ALA A 158 19.83 0.41 4.77
CA ALA A 158 20.75 -0.73 4.75
C ALA A 158 20.18 -1.94 5.54
N ARG A 159 19.53 -1.70 6.68
CA ARG A 159 18.87 -2.75 7.47
C ARG A 159 17.65 -3.33 6.76
N LEU A 160 16.84 -2.48 6.12
CA LEU A 160 15.70 -2.90 5.31
C LEU A 160 16.15 -3.71 4.08
N ALA A 161 17.26 -3.34 3.43
CA ALA A 161 17.83 -4.13 2.34
C ALA A 161 18.17 -5.54 2.80
N LYS A 162 18.87 -5.69 3.94
CA LYS A 162 19.21 -6.99 4.52
C LYS A 162 17.97 -7.80 4.92
N ALA A 163 16.95 -7.14 5.48
CA ALA A 163 15.67 -7.76 5.81
C ALA A 163 14.93 -8.25 4.55
N GLY A 164 14.95 -7.41 3.49
CA GLY A 164 14.38 -7.72 2.19
C GLY A 164 15.06 -8.89 1.47
N GLU A 165 16.38 -9.03 1.59
CA GLU A 165 17.11 -10.20 1.07
C GLU A 165 16.60 -11.50 1.71
N ALA A 166 16.36 -11.50 3.03
CA ALA A 166 15.82 -12.66 3.73
C ALA A 166 14.39 -12.97 3.26
N CYS A 167 13.53 -11.95 3.11
CA CYS A 167 12.18 -12.10 2.54
C CYS A 167 12.23 -12.67 1.13
N LYS A 168 13.01 -12.08 0.24
CA LYS A 168 13.15 -12.51 -1.15
C LYS A 168 13.63 -13.96 -1.26
N LYS A 169 14.61 -14.36 -0.47
CA LYS A 169 15.10 -15.76 -0.39
C LYS A 169 13.99 -16.73 0.03
N ALA A 170 13.05 -16.28 0.86
CA ALA A 170 11.90 -17.06 1.28
C ALA A 170 10.75 -17.05 0.28
N GLY A 171 10.80 -16.20 -0.77
CA GLY A 171 9.72 -15.98 -1.74
C GLY A 171 8.66 -14.99 -1.25
N LEU A 172 9.03 -14.12 -0.29
CA LEU A 172 8.19 -13.05 0.25
C LEU A 172 8.67 -11.69 -0.23
N GLY A 173 7.78 -10.69 -0.25
CA GLY A 173 8.14 -9.28 -0.35
C GLY A 173 8.31 -8.64 1.02
N LEU A 174 9.11 -7.57 1.07
CA LEU A 174 9.15 -6.64 2.18
C LEU A 174 8.57 -5.30 1.70
N ALA A 175 7.72 -4.68 2.50
CA ALA A 175 7.25 -3.31 2.27
C ALA A 175 7.51 -2.44 3.51
N TYR A 176 7.65 -1.14 3.27
CA TYR A 176 7.68 -0.12 4.31
C TYR A 176 6.41 0.71 4.22
N HIS A 177 5.69 0.83 5.32
CA HIS A 177 4.51 1.68 5.45
C HIS A 177 4.95 3.04 5.99
N ALA A 178 4.80 4.07 5.16
CA ALA A 178 5.20 5.42 5.53
C ALA A 178 4.05 6.20 6.18
N HIS A 179 4.37 6.94 7.23
CA HIS A 179 3.50 7.93 7.85
C HIS A 179 3.84 9.35 7.36
N ALA A 180 3.30 10.38 8.02
CA ALA A 180 3.54 11.76 7.60
C ALA A 180 5.00 12.22 7.82
N PHE A 181 5.65 11.76 8.88
CA PHE A 181 6.98 12.22 9.26
C PHE A 181 8.09 11.81 8.28
N GLU A 182 7.93 10.73 7.50
CA GLU A 182 8.90 10.37 6.47
C GLU A 182 8.86 11.27 5.25
N TYR A 183 7.80 12.07 5.11
CA TYR A 183 7.69 13.05 4.04
C TYR A 183 8.20 14.43 4.44
N GLU A 184 8.46 14.70 5.73
CA GLU A 184 9.09 15.93 6.19
C GLU A 184 10.56 15.99 5.77
N ALA A 185 10.95 17.07 5.08
CA ALA A 185 12.33 17.20 4.61
C ALA A 185 13.29 17.54 5.76
N ILE A 186 14.32 16.75 5.93
CA ILE A 186 15.43 16.93 6.86
C ILE A 186 16.63 17.41 6.06
N GLY A 187 17.02 18.67 6.22
CA GLY A 187 18.11 19.25 5.41
C GLY A 187 17.81 19.26 3.90
N GLY A 188 16.53 19.35 3.51
CA GLY A 188 16.11 19.36 2.10
C GLY A 188 15.90 17.98 1.48
N VAL A 189 16.10 16.89 2.24
CA VAL A 189 15.92 15.50 1.78
C VAL A 189 14.82 14.83 2.59
N ARG A 190 13.87 14.18 1.93
CA ARG A 190 12.81 13.44 2.61
C ARG A 190 13.29 12.04 3.01
N PRO A 191 13.04 11.60 4.24
CA PRO A 191 13.35 10.25 4.69
C PRO A 191 12.84 9.15 3.76
N ILE A 192 11.61 9.26 3.29
CA ILE A 192 11.04 8.26 2.38
C ILE A 192 11.84 8.13 1.07
N ASP A 193 12.35 9.23 0.53
CA ASP A 193 13.16 9.20 -0.68
C ASP A 193 14.49 8.48 -0.43
N VAL A 194 15.10 8.65 0.76
CA VAL A 194 16.32 7.90 1.16
C VAL A 194 16.02 6.41 1.23
N LEU A 195 14.96 6.01 1.93
CA LEU A 195 14.59 4.60 2.06
C LEU A 195 14.39 3.94 0.69
N LEU A 196 13.70 4.65 -0.21
CA LEU A 196 13.41 4.11 -1.54
C LEU A 196 14.60 4.18 -2.49
N ASN A 197 15.47 5.19 -2.42
CA ASN A 197 16.59 5.34 -3.35
C ASN A 197 17.78 4.48 -2.95
N GLU A 198 18.04 4.30 -1.65
CA GLU A 198 19.19 3.54 -1.17
C GLU A 198 18.91 2.04 -1.00
N THR A 199 17.63 1.62 -1.13
CA THR A 199 17.27 0.20 -1.11
C THR A 199 16.92 -0.29 -2.52
N PRO A 200 17.46 -1.43 -2.99
CA PRO A 200 17.09 -2.03 -4.27
C PRO A 200 15.58 -2.26 -4.39
N LYS A 201 15.02 -2.00 -5.58
CA LYS A 201 13.56 -2.06 -5.84
C LYS A 201 12.94 -3.43 -5.58
N ASP A 202 13.72 -4.48 -5.76
CA ASP A 202 13.31 -5.87 -5.58
C ASP A 202 13.48 -6.38 -4.13
N LEU A 203 13.99 -5.52 -3.24
CA LEU A 203 14.15 -5.82 -1.81
C LEU A 203 13.19 -5.04 -0.92
N LEU A 204 12.74 -3.86 -1.36
CA LEU A 204 11.82 -3.03 -0.58
C LEU A 204 10.74 -2.41 -1.46
N GLY A 205 9.48 -2.73 -1.20
CA GLY A 205 8.32 -2.02 -1.68
C GLY A 205 7.88 -0.90 -0.73
N LEU A 206 7.03 -0.03 -1.24
CA LEU A 206 6.30 0.95 -0.44
C LEU A 206 4.86 0.45 -0.23
N GLU A 207 4.41 0.39 1.00
CA GLU A 207 2.99 0.40 1.30
C GLU A 207 2.57 1.87 1.43
N LEU A 208 1.91 2.36 0.39
CA LEU A 208 1.49 3.76 0.32
C LEU A 208 0.18 3.96 1.07
N ASP A 209 0.21 4.80 2.09
CA ASP A 209 -1.00 5.26 2.77
C ASP A 209 -1.45 6.59 2.15
N THR A 210 -2.68 6.62 1.63
CA THR A 210 -3.22 7.79 0.94
C THR A 210 -3.50 8.97 1.88
N PHE A 211 -3.83 8.71 3.14
CA PHE A 211 -4.03 9.75 4.16
C PHE A 211 -2.69 10.34 4.59
N TRP A 212 -1.74 9.49 5.00
CA TRP A 212 -0.46 9.95 5.52
C TRP A 212 0.36 10.70 4.47
N ALA A 213 0.28 10.29 3.20
CA ALA A 213 0.84 11.06 2.10
C ALA A 213 0.11 12.41 1.94
N SER A 214 -1.24 12.43 1.94
CA SER A 214 -2.03 13.64 1.74
C SER A 214 -1.87 14.66 2.87
N ILE A 215 -1.86 14.20 4.14
CA ILE A 215 -1.67 15.10 5.30
C ILE A 215 -0.27 15.72 5.31
N ALA A 216 0.72 15.02 4.77
CA ALA A 216 2.07 15.54 4.55
C ALA A 216 2.20 16.44 3.30
N GLY A 217 1.08 16.75 2.62
CA GLY A 217 1.07 17.62 1.44
C GLY A 217 1.51 16.93 0.14
N MET A 218 1.61 15.60 0.14
CA MET A 218 1.91 14.81 -1.06
C MET A 218 0.62 14.48 -1.81
N ASP A 219 0.73 14.33 -3.13
CA ASP A 219 -0.36 13.85 -3.98
C ASP A 219 -0.25 12.32 -4.13
N PRO A 220 -1.17 11.51 -3.55
CA PRO A 220 -1.11 10.05 -3.64
C PRO A 220 -1.10 9.51 -5.07
N VAL A 221 -1.76 10.19 -6.01
CA VAL A 221 -1.77 9.80 -7.43
C VAL A 221 -0.36 9.91 -8.01
N LYS A 222 0.30 11.05 -7.79
CA LYS A 222 1.70 11.24 -8.24
C LYS A 222 2.65 10.28 -7.54
N MET A 223 2.42 9.99 -6.26
CA MET A 223 3.25 9.05 -5.50
C MET A 223 3.19 7.65 -6.11
N VAL A 224 1.99 7.12 -6.37
CA VAL A 224 1.85 5.77 -6.92
C VAL A 224 2.38 5.68 -8.37
N GLU A 225 2.22 6.75 -9.16
CA GLU A 225 2.76 6.82 -10.53
C GLU A 225 4.31 6.89 -10.54
N THR A 226 4.89 7.74 -9.69
CA THR A 226 6.35 7.90 -9.58
C THR A 226 7.02 6.60 -9.14
N HIS A 227 6.39 5.85 -8.26
CA HIS A 227 6.91 4.60 -7.72
C HIS A 227 6.28 3.35 -8.35
N ALA A 228 5.80 3.44 -9.61
CA ALA A 228 5.19 2.32 -10.32
C ALA A 228 6.09 1.06 -10.30
N GLY A 229 5.49 -0.10 -10.04
CA GLY A 229 6.18 -1.37 -9.86
C GLY A 229 6.88 -1.54 -8.50
N ARG A 230 6.77 -0.53 -7.61
CA ARG A 230 7.37 -0.55 -6.27
C ARG A 230 6.34 -0.36 -5.14
N VAL A 231 5.06 -0.21 -5.46
CA VAL A 231 3.96 -0.04 -4.51
C VAL A 231 3.06 -1.27 -4.59
N PRO A 232 3.40 -2.40 -3.93
CA PRO A 232 2.55 -3.59 -3.96
C PRO A 232 1.29 -3.47 -3.10
N LEU A 233 1.32 -2.64 -2.07
CA LEU A 233 0.29 -2.51 -1.05
C LEU A 233 -0.11 -1.05 -0.89
N VAL A 234 -1.38 -0.79 -0.61
CA VAL A 234 -1.86 0.56 -0.30
C VAL A 234 -2.87 0.53 0.85
N HIS A 235 -2.78 1.52 1.74
CA HIS A 235 -3.85 1.86 2.65
C HIS A 235 -4.73 2.93 2.01
N LEU A 236 -6.00 2.60 1.84
CA LEU A 236 -7.03 3.52 1.40
C LEU A 236 -7.63 4.19 2.63
N LYS A 237 -7.20 5.41 2.90
CA LYS A 237 -7.58 6.22 4.07
C LYS A 237 -7.80 7.65 3.63
N ASP A 238 -9.00 8.21 3.82
CA ASP A 238 -9.36 9.52 3.30
C ASP A 238 -9.13 10.63 4.32
N LYS A 239 -8.77 11.80 3.82
CA LYS A 239 -8.45 13.00 4.58
C LYS A 239 -9.56 14.02 4.43
N ALA A 240 -10.10 14.50 5.57
CA ALA A 240 -11.11 15.55 5.59
C ALA A 240 -10.62 16.82 4.87
N LYS A 241 -11.52 17.44 4.11
CA LYS A 241 -11.21 18.61 3.29
C LYS A 241 -10.73 19.79 4.13
N GLY A 242 -9.67 20.44 3.66
CA GLY A 242 -9.13 21.62 4.30
C GLY A 242 -8.28 21.32 5.54
N THR A 243 -8.00 20.05 5.87
CA THR A 243 -7.07 19.72 6.96
C THR A 243 -5.67 20.20 6.58
N PRO A 244 -5.01 21.02 7.42
CA PRO A 244 -3.69 21.56 7.11
C PRO A 244 -2.63 20.47 7.08
N VAL A 245 -1.51 20.76 6.40
CA VAL A 245 -0.34 19.89 6.41
C VAL A 245 0.17 19.67 7.83
N GLN A 246 0.42 18.41 8.18
CA GLN A 246 0.95 18.01 9.47
C GLN A 246 1.90 16.80 9.30
N TYR A 247 3.09 16.90 9.86
CA TYR A 247 4.09 15.82 9.86
C TYR A 247 4.15 15.04 11.17
N ASP A 248 3.74 15.64 12.29
CA ASP A 248 3.65 14.96 13.59
C ASP A 248 2.28 14.29 13.72
N GLU A 249 2.25 12.96 13.59
CA GLU A 249 1.04 12.14 13.67
C GLU A 249 0.28 12.33 14.99
N GLY A 250 0.99 12.65 16.09
CA GLY A 250 0.38 12.94 17.38
C GLY A 250 -0.37 14.27 17.45
N LYS A 251 -0.23 15.13 16.43
CA LYS A 251 -0.93 16.41 16.31
C LYS A 251 -2.03 16.42 15.26
N VAL A 252 -2.23 15.30 14.56
CA VAL A 252 -3.31 15.16 13.61
C VAL A 252 -4.63 15.05 14.38
N PRO A 253 -5.60 15.96 14.16
CA PRO A 253 -6.88 15.89 14.84
C PRO A 253 -7.69 14.69 14.37
N HIS A 254 -8.52 14.12 15.26
CA HIS A 254 -9.34 12.95 14.93
C HIS A 254 -10.30 13.23 13.77
N GLU A 255 -10.78 14.45 13.63
CA GLU A 255 -11.68 14.94 12.58
C GLU A 255 -11.01 15.01 11.20
N ALA A 256 -9.69 14.86 11.14
CA ALA A 256 -8.97 14.76 9.88
C ALA A 256 -9.24 13.44 9.15
N PHE A 257 -9.63 12.39 9.89
CA PHE A 257 -9.96 11.08 9.32
C PHE A 257 -11.42 11.03 8.93
N THR A 258 -11.69 10.57 7.72
CA THR A 258 -13.06 10.42 7.22
C THR A 258 -13.17 9.19 6.32
N GLU A 259 -14.41 8.79 6.02
CA GLU A 259 -14.70 7.66 5.14
C GLU A 259 -14.29 7.97 3.71
N ILE A 260 -13.86 6.95 2.98
CA ILE A 260 -13.49 7.05 1.57
C ILE A 260 -14.63 7.69 0.76
N GLY A 261 -14.25 8.72 -0.02
CA GLY A 261 -15.17 9.50 -0.85
C GLY A 261 -15.79 10.69 -0.15
N HIS A 262 -15.62 10.86 1.16
CA HIS A 262 -16.07 12.03 1.91
C HIS A 262 -14.97 13.09 2.09
N GLY A 263 -13.72 12.69 1.88
CA GLY A 263 -12.54 13.53 2.01
C GLY A 263 -12.12 14.24 0.72
N GLU A 264 -10.82 14.48 0.60
CA GLU A 264 -10.23 15.18 -0.54
C GLU A 264 -9.33 14.30 -1.44
N VAL A 265 -9.08 13.03 -1.06
CA VAL A 265 -8.32 12.11 -1.91
C VAL A 265 -9.13 11.77 -3.16
N ASP A 266 -8.58 12.07 -4.34
CA ASP A 266 -9.24 11.79 -5.62
C ASP A 266 -9.12 10.29 -5.97
N TYR A 267 -9.94 9.47 -5.34
CA TYR A 267 -9.96 8.02 -5.57
C TYR A 267 -10.38 7.65 -7.00
N ALA A 268 -11.13 8.50 -7.68
CA ALA A 268 -11.47 8.26 -9.08
C ALA A 268 -10.22 8.31 -9.99
N LYS A 269 -9.20 9.09 -9.61
CA LYS A 269 -7.90 9.09 -10.29
C LYS A 269 -6.92 8.10 -9.67
N PHE A 270 -6.93 7.97 -8.34
CA PHE A 270 -5.96 7.13 -7.62
C PHE A 270 -6.09 5.66 -7.99
N LEU A 271 -7.31 5.10 -7.98
CA LEU A 271 -7.51 3.66 -8.18
C LEU A 271 -7.02 3.17 -9.56
N PRO A 272 -7.35 3.84 -10.69
CA PRO A 272 -6.79 3.47 -11.99
C PRO A 272 -5.25 3.61 -12.05
N ALA A 273 -4.70 4.67 -11.44
CA ALA A 273 -3.25 4.88 -11.38
C ALA A 273 -2.56 3.77 -10.56
N ALA A 274 -3.14 3.40 -9.41
CA ALA A 274 -2.65 2.33 -8.55
C ALA A 274 -2.67 0.96 -9.27
N ALA A 275 -3.77 0.64 -9.95
CA ALA A 275 -3.88 -0.58 -10.75
C ALA A 275 -2.83 -0.63 -11.87
N LYS A 276 -2.65 0.49 -12.60
CA LYS A 276 -1.62 0.61 -13.64
C LYS A 276 -0.20 0.52 -13.07
N ALA A 277 0.03 1.05 -11.88
CA ALA A 277 1.32 0.98 -11.20
C ALA A 277 1.64 -0.42 -10.64
N GLY A 278 0.69 -1.36 -10.66
CA GLY A 278 0.89 -2.75 -10.26
C GLY A 278 0.60 -3.02 -8.78
N VAL A 279 -0.20 -2.18 -8.12
CA VAL A 279 -0.68 -2.43 -6.75
C VAL A 279 -1.44 -3.76 -6.71
N LYS A 280 -1.14 -4.58 -5.71
CA LYS A 280 -1.71 -5.93 -5.58
C LYS A 280 -2.83 -6.01 -4.55
N TYR A 281 -2.68 -5.32 -3.41
CA TYR A 281 -3.64 -5.35 -2.31
C TYR A 281 -3.96 -3.95 -1.84
N TYR A 282 -5.23 -3.77 -1.47
CA TYR A 282 -5.80 -2.50 -1.04
C TYR A 282 -6.47 -2.72 0.31
N TYR A 283 -6.05 -1.99 1.33
CA TYR A 283 -6.62 -2.11 2.67
C TYR A 283 -7.30 -0.79 3.06
N VAL A 284 -8.59 -0.86 3.36
CA VAL A 284 -9.30 0.27 3.94
C VAL A 284 -8.88 0.40 5.40
N GLU A 285 -8.49 1.60 5.78
CA GLU A 285 -8.17 1.94 7.16
C GLU A 285 -8.74 3.30 7.56
N GLN A 286 -9.07 3.45 8.83
CA GLN A 286 -9.45 4.71 9.44
C GLN A 286 -9.03 4.66 10.92
N ASP A 287 -8.07 5.49 11.33
CA ASP A 287 -7.48 5.45 12.68
C ASP A 287 -8.49 5.87 13.74
N TYR A 288 -9.35 6.85 13.39
CA TYR A 288 -10.41 7.36 14.24
C TYR A 288 -11.72 7.45 13.44
N CYS A 289 -12.75 6.84 13.98
CA CYS A 289 -14.10 6.91 13.44
C CYS A 289 -14.97 7.75 14.38
N THR A 290 -15.78 8.66 13.85
CA THR A 290 -16.73 9.46 14.65
C THR A 290 -17.90 8.64 15.16
N GLY A 291 -18.17 7.49 14.53
CA GLY A 291 -19.23 6.54 14.88
C GLY A 291 -18.69 5.12 14.99
N SER A 292 -19.52 4.15 14.64
CA SER A 292 -19.12 2.75 14.61
C SER A 292 -18.07 2.50 13.51
N PRO A 293 -16.90 1.92 13.84
CA PRO A 293 -15.92 1.55 12.81
C PRO A 293 -16.47 0.62 11.72
N LEU A 294 -17.38 -0.27 12.04
CA LEU A 294 -18.03 -1.14 11.05
C LEU A 294 -18.96 -0.37 10.11
N ASP A 295 -19.58 0.72 10.58
CA ASP A 295 -20.38 1.60 9.72
C ASP A 295 -19.48 2.46 8.81
N SER A 296 -18.36 2.95 9.32
CA SER A 296 -17.34 3.63 8.51
C SER A 296 -16.78 2.70 7.43
N LEU A 297 -16.48 1.44 7.75
CA LEU A 297 -16.06 0.43 6.77
C LEU A 297 -17.14 0.16 5.72
N ARG A 298 -18.43 0.10 6.12
CA ARG A 298 -19.55 -0.05 5.18
C ARG A 298 -19.64 1.12 4.22
N THR A 299 -19.54 2.34 4.72
CA THR A 299 -19.56 3.58 3.92
C THR A 299 -18.41 3.60 2.92
N SER A 300 -17.19 3.37 3.38
CA SER A 300 -15.99 3.31 2.55
C SER A 300 -16.08 2.22 1.47
N ARG A 301 -16.60 1.04 1.83
CA ARG A 301 -16.80 -0.08 0.88
C ARG A 301 -17.81 0.26 -0.21
N GLN A 302 -18.91 0.97 0.17
CA GLN A 302 -19.92 1.40 -0.78
C GLN A 302 -19.39 2.46 -1.74
N ALA A 303 -18.63 3.43 -1.24
CA ALA A 303 -17.97 4.45 -2.07
C ALA A 303 -17.03 3.81 -3.10
N LEU A 304 -16.19 2.87 -2.69
CA LEU A 304 -15.30 2.13 -3.59
C LEU A 304 -16.09 1.33 -4.64
N ALA A 305 -17.20 0.68 -4.26
CA ALA A 305 -18.06 -0.03 -5.20
C ALA A 305 -18.72 0.91 -6.22
N ASN A 306 -19.14 2.10 -5.81
CA ASN A 306 -19.72 3.09 -6.72
C ASN A 306 -18.68 3.58 -7.73
N LEU A 307 -17.46 3.86 -7.27
CA LEU A 307 -16.35 4.27 -8.16
C LEU A 307 -16.04 3.18 -9.21
N THR A 308 -16.00 1.90 -8.81
CA THR A 308 -15.70 0.79 -9.72
C THR A 308 -16.84 0.45 -10.68
N THR A 309 -18.08 0.82 -10.37
CA THR A 309 -19.24 0.59 -11.25
C THR A 309 -19.65 1.81 -12.10
N GLY A 310 -18.90 2.92 -11.98
CA GLY A 310 -19.21 4.17 -12.69
C GLY A 310 -20.49 4.87 -12.20
N LYS A 311 -21.04 4.45 -11.09
CA LYS A 311 -22.16 5.15 -10.44
C LYS A 311 -21.58 6.33 -9.66
N ARG A 312 -21.95 7.55 -10.06
CA ARG A 312 -21.65 8.74 -9.25
C ARG A 312 -22.41 8.63 -7.92
N ALA A 313 -21.68 8.90 -6.81
CA ALA A 313 -22.27 9.04 -5.49
C ALA A 313 -23.21 10.24 -5.44
#